data_54e315986654c8b6d5787457c2aa5a95
#
_entry.id   54e315986654c8b6d5787457c2aa5a95
#
_cell.length_a   1.000
_cell.length_b   1.000
_cell.length_c   1.000
_cell.angle_alpha   90.00
_cell.angle_beta   90.00
_cell.angle_gamma   90.00
#
_symmetry.space_group_name_H-M   'P 1'
#
loop_
_entity.id
_entity.type
_entity.pdbx_description
1 polymer ?
#
loop_
_entity_poly.entity_id
_entity_poly.type
_entity_poly.pdbx_seq_one_letter_code
_entity_poly.pdbx_strand_id
1 'polypeptide(L)'
;IHEIVDKENQNIIRIFNNDGDYLIRNLIEAHGYNLSELNIQVSTGPVVDFRDAKNSIYFEPGQGRIPYIFSDHINNGDEFISWPKDIAKKGNYLSVSGNNISKLRPLGNYVIVKRFSPKEAKHRVHAAVVPEDIKHDYVAFDNKLNYFHSNKTGLDKNLAMGLSLYLNSSLVEIY
;
A
#
# COMPACT_ATOMS: atom_id res chain seq x y z
N ILE A 1 0.96 32.99 0.24
CA ILE A 1 1.78 31.77 0.14
C ILE A 1 2.71 31.78 1.34
N HIS A 2 2.54 30.83 2.24
CA HIS A 2 3.44 30.65 3.37
C HIS A 2 4.44 29.56 2.98
N GLU A 3 5.73 29.90 2.96
CA GLU A 3 6.82 28.95 2.80
C GLU A 3 7.47 28.72 4.15
N ILE A 4 7.51 27.46 4.59
CA ILE A 4 8.16 27.08 5.84
C ILE A 4 9.20 26.02 5.54
N VAL A 5 10.43 26.33 5.89
CA VAL A 5 11.55 25.38 5.86
C VAL A 5 11.59 24.64 7.19
N ASP A 6 11.24 23.37 7.15
CA ASP A 6 11.34 22.48 8.31
C ASP A 6 12.79 21.98 8.45
N LYS A 7 13.55 22.66 9.30
CA LYS A 7 14.97 22.34 9.52
C LYS A 7 15.18 21.06 10.35
N GLU A 8 14.19 20.66 11.13
CA GLU A 8 14.24 19.46 11.98
C GLU A 8 13.96 18.21 11.17
N ASN A 9 13.17 18.31 10.09
CA ASN A 9 12.81 17.21 9.19
C ASN A 9 13.51 17.31 7.81
N GLN A 10 14.83 17.23 7.79
CA GLN A 10 15.63 17.11 6.56
C GLN A 10 15.49 18.29 5.59
N ASN A 11 15.21 19.49 6.08
CA ASN A 11 15.04 20.71 5.28
C ASN A 11 13.89 20.61 4.24
N ILE A 12 12.79 19.96 4.59
CA ILE A 12 11.60 19.89 3.74
C ILE A 12 11.05 21.31 3.58
N ILE A 13 10.93 21.78 2.35
CA ILE A 13 10.24 23.03 2.03
C ILE A 13 8.78 22.71 1.79
N ARG A 14 7.90 23.33 2.56
CA ARG A 14 6.45 23.19 2.43
C ARG A 14 5.85 24.48 1.90
N ILE A 15 5.05 24.37 0.87
CA ILE A 15 4.34 25.50 0.24
C ILE A 15 2.86 25.30 0.48
N PHE A 16 2.26 26.23 1.22
CA PHE A 16 0.81 26.21 1.50
C PHE A 16 0.08 27.19 0.58
N ASN A 17 -1.02 26.75 0.02
CA ASN A 17 -1.83 27.57 -0.87
C ASN A 17 -2.73 28.56 -0.10
N ASN A 18 -3.08 28.22 1.13
CA ASN A 18 -3.94 29.02 1.99
C ASN A 18 -3.69 28.74 3.48
N ASP A 19 -4.30 29.56 4.35
CA ASP A 19 -4.17 29.42 5.82
C ASP A 19 -4.82 28.14 6.35
N GLY A 20 -5.82 27.59 5.67
CA GLY A 20 -6.46 26.34 6.02
C GLY A 20 -5.52 25.13 5.89
N ASP A 21 -4.75 25.07 4.83
CA ASP A 21 -3.73 24.02 4.61
C ASP A 21 -2.68 24.04 5.73
N TYR A 22 -2.25 25.25 6.14
CA TYR A 22 -1.32 25.43 7.25
C TYR A 22 -1.88 24.95 8.59
N LEU A 23 -3.15 25.28 8.88
CA LEU A 23 -3.81 24.84 10.12
C LEU A 23 -3.98 23.32 10.18
N ILE A 24 -4.40 22.69 9.07
CA ILE A 24 -4.56 21.25 8.98
C ILE A 24 -3.23 20.53 9.20
N ARG A 25 -2.16 21.02 8.58
CA ARG A 25 -0.82 20.50 8.84
C ARG A 25 -0.47 20.52 10.32
N ASN A 26 -0.64 21.68 10.96
CA ASN A 26 -0.30 21.81 12.37
C ASN A 26 -1.12 20.87 13.27
N LEU A 27 -2.38 20.62 12.93
CA LEU A 27 -3.22 19.64 13.63
C LEU A 27 -2.67 18.22 13.46
N ILE A 28 -2.28 17.82 12.23
CA ILE A 28 -1.70 16.50 11.95
C ILE A 28 -0.38 16.33 12.72
N GLU A 29 0.52 17.30 12.67
CA GLU A 29 1.84 17.22 13.29
C GLU A 29 1.78 17.30 14.82
N ALA A 30 0.79 17.99 15.39
CA ALA A 30 0.61 18.08 16.85
C ALA A 30 0.15 16.77 17.51
N HIS A 31 -0.48 15.87 16.77
CA HIS A 31 -1.07 14.64 17.30
C HIS A 31 -0.43 13.38 16.71
N GLY A 32 0.55 13.53 15.82
CA GLY A 32 1.09 12.45 15.03
C GLY A 32 2.16 11.62 15.72
N TYR A 33 1.96 10.33 15.74
CA TYR A 33 3.07 9.40 15.75
C TYR A 33 3.61 9.28 14.32
N ASN A 34 4.92 9.27 14.15
CA ASN A 34 5.50 8.95 12.86
C ASN A 34 5.50 7.42 12.64
N LEU A 35 5.63 6.99 11.38
CA LEU A 35 5.57 5.57 11.04
C LEU A 35 6.64 4.74 11.76
N SER A 36 7.82 5.30 12.01
CA SER A 36 8.91 4.59 12.70
C SER A 36 8.60 4.33 14.18
N GLU A 37 7.93 5.24 14.87
CA GLU A 37 7.48 5.06 16.27
C GLU A 37 6.43 3.95 16.36
N LEU A 38 5.62 3.77 15.32
CA LEU A 38 4.66 2.67 15.21
C LEU A 38 5.29 1.38 14.67
N ASN A 39 6.61 1.33 14.46
CA ASN A 39 7.33 0.23 13.82
C ASN A 39 6.76 -0.12 12.43
N ILE A 40 6.30 0.88 11.70
CA ILE A 40 5.76 0.73 10.34
C ILE A 40 6.82 1.17 9.34
N GLN A 41 7.05 0.32 8.36
CA GLN A 41 7.91 0.58 7.21
C GLN A 41 7.09 0.56 5.93
N VAL A 42 7.53 1.31 4.92
CA VAL A 42 6.93 1.34 3.60
C VAL A 42 7.91 0.77 2.59
N SER A 43 7.45 -0.15 1.77
CA SER A 43 8.25 -0.71 0.67
C SER A 43 7.44 -0.76 -0.62
N THR A 44 8.14 -0.72 -1.74
CA THR A 44 7.52 -1.01 -3.04
C THR A 44 7.38 -2.51 -3.22
N GLY A 45 6.28 -2.94 -3.83
CA GLY A 45 6.09 -4.35 -4.18
C GLY A 45 7.29 -4.88 -4.99
N PRO A 46 7.89 -6.00 -4.57
CA PRO A 46 9.15 -6.45 -5.12
C PRO A 46 9.01 -7.22 -6.45
N VAL A 47 7.78 -7.58 -6.86
CA VAL A 47 7.55 -8.39 -8.07
C VAL A 47 7.31 -7.49 -9.27
N VAL A 48 8.18 -7.59 -10.27
CA VAL A 48 8.02 -6.92 -11.56
C VAL A 48 7.51 -7.94 -12.56
N ASP A 49 6.25 -7.81 -13.00
CA ASP A 49 5.53 -8.81 -13.78
C ASP A 49 6.25 -9.28 -15.05
N PHE A 50 6.71 -8.36 -15.88
CA PHE A 50 7.39 -8.69 -17.15
C PHE A 50 8.78 -9.30 -16.96
N ARG A 51 9.42 -9.08 -15.81
CA ARG A 51 10.79 -9.57 -15.53
C ARG A 51 10.79 -10.82 -14.66
N ASP A 52 10.01 -10.79 -13.59
CA ASP A 52 10.09 -11.77 -12.50
C ASP A 52 8.98 -12.81 -12.57
N ALA A 53 7.90 -12.49 -13.28
CA ALA A 53 6.67 -13.27 -13.31
C ALA A 53 6.17 -13.55 -14.74
N LYS A 54 7.03 -13.35 -15.75
CA LYS A 54 6.67 -13.63 -17.14
C LYS A 54 6.22 -15.10 -17.29
N ASN A 55 4.99 -15.30 -17.77
CA ASN A 55 4.36 -16.62 -17.91
C ASN A 55 4.17 -17.37 -16.56
N SER A 56 4.22 -16.67 -15.43
CA SER A 56 4.06 -17.28 -14.10
C SER A 56 2.85 -16.73 -13.35
N ILE A 57 2.03 -15.88 -13.98
CA ILE A 57 0.82 -15.31 -13.42
C ILE A 57 -0.41 -16.04 -14.01
N TYR A 58 -1.30 -16.48 -13.12
CA TYR A 58 -2.47 -17.29 -13.45
C TYR A 58 -3.74 -16.71 -12.86
N PHE A 59 -4.87 -16.93 -13.54
CA PHE A 59 -6.18 -16.53 -13.00
C PHE A 59 -6.65 -17.50 -11.93
N GLU A 60 -6.41 -18.80 -12.12
CA GLU A 60 -6.90 -19.88 -11.28
C GLU A 60 -5.88 -20.33 -10.23
N PRO A 61 -6.36 -20.81 -9.07
CA PRO A 61 -5.49 -21.43 -8.08
C PRO A 61 -4.81 -22.68 -8.66
N GLY A 62 -3.74 -23.12 -8.02
CA GLY A 62 -3.01 -24.32 -8.43
C GLY A 62 -1.84 -24.63 -7.52
N GLN A 63 -1.26 -25.81 -7.66
CA GLN A 63 -0.13 -26.24 -6.87
C GLN A 63 1.06 -25.28 -7.06
N GLY A 64 1.68 -24.87 -5.94
CA GLY A 64 2.80 -23.93 -5.94
C GLY A 64 2.45 -22.51 -6.37
N ARG A 65 1.16 -22.15 -6.38
CA ARG A 65 0.67 -20.80 -6.66
C ARG A 65 0.26 -20.10 -5.37
N ILE A 66 0.58 -18.81 -5.29
CA ILE A 66 0.27 -17.96 -4.13
C ILE A 66 -0.49 -16.71 -4.59
N PRO A 67 -1.17 -15.99 -3.69
CA PRO A 67 -1.81 -14.72 -3.99
C PRO A 67 -0.83 -13.73 -4.61
N TYR A 68 -1.21 -13.16 -5.75
CA TYR A 68 -0.51 -12.05 -6.40
C TYR A 68 -1.39 -10.81 -6.36
N ILE A 69 -0.98 -9.83 -5.57
CA ILE A 69 -1.76 -8.62 -5.32
C ILE A 69 -1.21 -7.48 -6.17
N PHE A 70 -2.10 -6.78 -6.87
CA PHE A 70 -1.79 -5.61 -7.68
C PHE A 70 -2.93 -4.57 -7.63
N SER A 71 -2.76 -3.45 -8.33
CA SER A 71 -3.60 -2.25 -8.18
C SER A 71 -5.10 -2.49 -8.39
N ASP A 72 -5.48 -3.45 -9.25
CA ASP A 72 -6.89 -3.69 -9.56
C ASP A 72 -7.65 -4.38 -8.40
N HIS A 73 -6.92 -4.97 -7.43
CA HIS A 73 -7.52 -5.53 -6.21
C HIS A 73 -7.94 -4.45 -5.20
N ILE A 74 -7.50 -3.20 -5.38
CA ILE A 74 -7.93 -2.06 -4.56
C ILE A 74 -9.15 -1.43 -5.22
N ASN A 75 -10.32 -1.57 -4.63
CA ASN A 75 -11.51 -0.81 -5.01
C ASN A 75 -11.59 0.50 -4.20
N ASN A 76 -12.15 1.52 -4.81
CA ASN A 76 -12.34 2.80 -4.13
C ASN A 76 -13.39 2.68 -3.02
N GLY A 77 -13.00 3.00 -1.80
CA GLY A 77 -13.89 3.00 -0.63
C GLY A 77 -14.01 1.66 0.10
N ASP A 78 -13.42 0.58 -0.41
CA ASP A 78 -13.39 -0.69 0.29
C ASP A 78 -12.26 -0.69 1.33
N GLU A 79 -12.55 -1.25 2.51
CA GLU A 79 -11.58 -1.43 3.58
C GLU A 79 -10.55 -2.52 3.25
N PHE A 80 -11.01 -3.61 2.64
CA PHE A 80 -10.20 -4.77 2.26
C PHE A 80 -10.05 -4.88 0.75
N ILE A 81 -9.00 -5.56 0.32
CA ILE A 81 -8.83 -5.91 -1.10
C ILE A 81 -9.94 -6.85 -1.57
N SER A 82 -10.31 -6.71 -2.85
CA SER A 82 -11.12 -7.71 -3.56
C SER A 82 -10.21 -8.74 -4.22
N TRP A 83 -9.96 -9.86 -3.54
CA TRP A 83 -9.12 -10.94 -4.06
C TRP A 83 -9.70 -12.32 -3.70
N PRO A 84 -9.71 -13.30 -4.63
CA PRO A 84 -9.42 -13.16 -6.06
C PRO A 84 -10.46 -12.29 -6.79
N LYS A 85 -10.10 -11.74 -7.96
CA LYS A 85 -10.99 -10.88 -8.76
C LYS A 85 -11.16 -11.47 -10.15
N ASP A 86 -12.39 -11.81 -10.52
CA ASP A 86 -12.71 -12.53 -11.77
C ASP A 86 -12.45 -11.72 -13.04
N ILE A 87 -12.54 -10.39 -12.95
CA ILE A 87 -12.34 -9.45 -14.06
C ILE A 87 -11.01 -8.70 -13.99
N ALA A 88 -10.04 -9.25 -13.27
CA ALA A 88 -8.71 -8.66 -13.19
C ALA A 88 -8.02 -8.66 -14.56
N LYS A 89 -7.29 -7.58 -14.86
CA LYS A 89 -6.49 -7.49 -16.10
C LYS A 89 -5.30 -8.44 -16.11
N LYS A 90 -4.89 -8.90 -14.94
CA LYS A 90 -3.82 -9.87 -14.72
C LYS A 90 -4.37 -11.03 -13.89
N GLY A 91 -3.68 -12.15 -13.88
CA GLY A 91 -4.06 -13.27 -13.01
C GLY A 91 -3.90 -12.96 -11.53
N ASN A 92 -4.63 -13.68 -10.71
CA ASN A 92 -4.68 -13.52 -9.25
C ASN A 92 -3.57 -14.27 -8.50
N TYR A 93 -2.84 -15.15 -9.20
CA TYR A 93 -1.90 -16.07 -8.58
C TYR A 93 -0.53 -16.01 -9.26
N LEU A 94 0.53 -16.06 -8.46
CA LEU A 94 1.91 -16.17 -8.91
C LEU A 94 2.41 -17.59 -8.65
N SER A 95 2.95 -18.26 -9.67
CA SER A 95 3.68 -19.51 -9.48
C SER A 95 5.03 -19.25 -8.84
N VAL A 96 5.31 -19.94 -7.73
CA VAL A 96 6.56 -19.80 -6.99
C VAL A 96 7.69 -20.48 -7.75
N SER A 97 8.82 -19.80 -7.87
CA SER A 97 10.04 -20.29 -8.49
C SER A 97 11.28 -19.77 -7.76
N GLY A 98 12.45 -20.34 -8.06
CA GLY A 98 13.72 -19.86 -7.50
C GLY A 98 13.97 -18.36 -7.77
N ASN A 99 13.45 -17.83 -8.88
CA ASN A 99 13.66 -16.42 -9.26
C ASN A 99 12.80 -15.43 -8.48
N ASN A 100 11.70 -15.86 -7.89
CA ASN A 100 10.78 -14.96 -7.19
C ASN A 100 10.60 -15.27 -5.69
N ILE A 101 11.09 -16.38 -5.19
CA ILE A 101 10.90 -16.81 -3.80
C ILE A 101 11.37 -15.76 -2.77
N SER A 102 12.47 -15.08 -3.01
CA SER A 102 13.02 -14.04 -2.13
C SER A 102 12.14 -12.77 -2.08
N LYS A 103 11.22 -12.63 -3.03
CA LYS A 103 10.31 -11.49 -3.16
C LYS A 103 8.98 -11.71 -2.48
N LEU A 104 8.73 -12.93 -1.99
CA LEU A 104 7.49 -13.26 -1.29
C LEU A 104 7.50 -12.67 0.12
N ARG A 105 6.31 -12.45 0.65
CA ARG A 105 6.11 -12.02 2.03
C ARG A 105 5.24 -13.05 2.75
N PRO A 106 5.49 -13.34 4.03
CA PRO A 106 4.54 -14.10 4.82
C PRO A 106 3.16 -13.47 4.73
N LEU A 107 2.10 -14.26 4.70
CA LEU A 107 0.76 -13.69 4.73
C LEU A 107 0.53 -12.99 6.07
N GLY A 108 -0.25 -11.90 6.06
CA GLY A 108 -0.57 -11.09 7.23
C GLY A 108 -1.32 -9.83 6.81
N ASN A 109 -1.72 -9.02 7.76
CA ASN A 109 -2.41 -7.77 7.48
C ASN A 109 -1.42 -6.71 6.96
N TYR A 110 -1.47 -6.43 5.68
CA TYR A 110 -0.71 -5.36 5.06
C TYR A 110 -1.65 -4.25 4.61
N VAL A 111 -1.23 -3.00 4.75
CA VAL A 111 -1.89 -1.91 4.04
C VAL A 111 -1.18 -1.71 2.71
N ILE A 112 -1.91 -1.74 1.63
CA ILE A 112 -1.38 -1.51 0.28
C ILE A 112 -1.96 -0.23 -0.31
N VAL A 113 -1.15 0.46 -1.11
CA VAL A 113 -1.52 1.73 -1.76
C VAL A 113 -1.08 1.71 -3.22
N LYS A 114 -1.92 2.22 -4.11
CA LYS A 114 -1.53 2.44 -5.52
C LYS A 114 -0.41 3.46 -5.59
N ARG A 115 0.69 3.13 -6.27
CA ARG A 115 1.81 4.07 -6.48
C ARG A 115 1.48 5.20 -7.44
N PHE A 116 0.55 4.96 -8.34
CA PHE A 116 0.20 5.91 -9.39
C PHE A 116 -1.30 6.18 -9.36
N SER A 117 -1.67 7.44 -9.41
CA SER A 117 -3.02 7.92 -9.64
C SER A 117 -3.01 8.94 -10.80
N PRO A 118 -4.02 8.95 -11.66
CA PRO A 118 -4.17 9.99 -12.67
C PRO A 118 -4.24 11.38 -12.02
N LYS A 119 -3.77 12.42 -12.71
CA LYS A 119 -3.86 13.81 -12.20
C LYS A 119 -5.30 14.25 -11.98
N GLU A 120 -6.20 13.72 -12.78
CA GLU A 120 -7.64 14.02 -12.79
C GLU A 120 -8.42 13.18 -11.77
N ALA A 121 -7.76 12.26 -11.06
CA ALA A 121 -8.43 11.45 -10.05
C ALA A 121 -8.95 12.32 -8.91
N LYS A 122 -10.22 12.15 -8.55
CA LYS A 122 -10.85 12.84 -7.43
C LYS A 122 -10.13 12.54 -6.10
N HIS A 123 -9.69 11.31 -5.94
CA HIS A 123 -8.89 10.85 -4.80
C HIS A 123 -7.53 10.37 -5.31
N ARG A 124 -6.46 10.85 -4.68
CA ARG A 124 -5.08 10.54 -5.05
C ARG A 124 -4.58 9.27 -4.37
N VAL A 125 -4.98 9.07 -3.14
CA VAL A 125 -4.59 7.94 -2.33
C VAL A 125 -5.72 6.91 -2.32
N HIS A 126 -5.38 5.67 -2.64
CA HIS A 126 -6.29 4.53 -2.55
C HIS A 126 -5.56 3.44 -1.78
N ALA A 127 -5.98 3.23 -0.53
CA ALA A 127 -5.44 2.22 0.36
C ALA A 127 -6.46 1.11 0.62
N ALA A 128 -5.99 -0.12 0.81
CA ALA A 128 -6.81 -1.23 1.28
C ALA A 128 -5.97 -2.19 2.11
N VAL A 129 -6.61 -2.96 2.97
CA VAL A 129 -5.97 -3.98 3.80
C VAL A 129 -5.96 -5.32 3.06
N VAL A 130 -4.80 -5.98 3.03
CA VAL A 130 -4.70 -7.40 2.70
C VAL A 130 -4.98 -8.16 3.98
N PRO A 131 -6.05 -8.94 4.07
CA PRO A 131 -6.40 -9.63 5.32
C PRO A 131 -5.55 -10.89 5.53
N GLU A 132 -5.35 -11.27 6.78
CA GLU A 132 -4.57 -12.45 7.16
C GLU A 132 -5.31 -13.79 7.01
N ASP A 133 -6.62 -13.76 6.74
CA ASP A 133 -7.47 -14.95 6.62
C ASP A 133 -7.46 -15.60 5.23
N ILE A 134 -6.71 -15.05 4.29
CA ILE A 134 -6.46 -15.69 3.00
C ILE A 134 -5.72 -17.02 3.25
N LYS A 135 -6.25 -18.13 2.74
CA LYS A 135 -5.72 -19.49 3.00
C LYS A 135 -4.44 -19.78 2.21
N HIS A 136 -3.37 -19.04 2.53
CA HIS A 136 -2.03 -19.21 1.95
C HIS A 136 -0.96 -18.80 2.99
N ASP A 137 0.27 -19.32 2.86
CA ASP A 137 1.37 -18.96 3.75
C ASP A 137 2.09 -17.67 3.32
N TYR A 138 2.04 -17.37 2.04
CA TYR A 138 2.75 -16.25 1.42
C TYR A 138 1.88 -15.44 0.48
N VAL A 139 2.29 -14.20 0.27
CA VAL A 139 1.70 -13.25 -0.69
C VAL A 139 2.80 -12.58 -1.51
N ALA A 140 2.49 -12.21 -2.74
CA ALA A 140 3.36 -11.44 -3.64
C ALA A 140 2.73 -10.10 -3.98
N PHE A 141 3.51 -9.02 -3.94
CA PHE A 141 3.08 -7.66 -4.28
C PHE A 141 3.70 -7.17 -5.58
N ASP A 142 2.85 -6.67 -6.48
CA ASP A 142 3.25 -6.02 -7.74
C ASP A 142 4.02 -4.71 -7.47
N ASN A 143 4.99 -4.39 -8.30
CA ASN A 143 5.83 -3.19 -8.17
C ASN A 143 5.08 -1.86 -8.39
N LYS A 144 3.82 -1.90 -8.81
CA LYS A 144 2.94 -0.73 -8.90
C LYS A 144 2.18 -0.45 -7.61
N LEU A 145 2.47 -1.20 -6.55
CA LEU A 145 1.98 -0.98 -5.20
C LEU A 145 3.11 -0.55 -4.27
N ASN A 146 2.78 0.27 -3.29
CA ASN A 146 3.51 0.35 -2.04
C ASN A 146 2.75 -0.46 -0.98
N TYR A 147 3.48 -1.10 -0.07
CA TYR A 147 2.88 -1.83 1.04
C TYR A 147 3.52 -1.43 2.37
N PHE A 148 2.70 -1.31 3.39
CA PHE A 148 3.09 -1.00 4.76
C PHE A 148 3.20 -2.30 5.55
N HIS A 149 4.26 -2.43 6.33
CA HIS A 149 4.65 -3.66 7.00
C HIS A 149 5.50 -3.40 8.24
N SER A 150 5.66 -4.40 9.09
CA SER A 150 6.69 -4.42 10.14
C SER A 150 7.73 -5.50 9.79
N ASN A 151 8.96 -5.08 9.52
CA ASN A 151 10.08 -5.99 9.18
C ASN A 151 9.74 -7.04 8.09
N LYS A 152 9.06 -6.64 7.04
CA LYS A 152 8.58 -7.49 5.93
C LYS A 152 7.50 -8.51 6.31
N THR A 153 6.89 -8.39 7.47
CA THR A 153 5.72 -9.14 7.92
C THR A 153 4.49 -8.23 8.00
N GLY A 154 3.30 -8.79 8.14
CA GLY A 154 2.07 -8.02 8.33
C GLY A 154 2.09 -7.16 9.60
N LEU A 155 1.19 -6.21 9.66
CA LEU A 155 0.92 -5.36 10.82
C LEU A 155 -0.10 -6.04 11.74
N ASP A 156 -0.23 -5.53 12.97
CA ASP A 156 -1.41 -5.80 13.80
C ASP A 156 -2.68 -5.40 13.02
N LYS A 157 -3.76 -6.17 13.18
CA LYS A 157 -5.00 -5.97 12.44
C LYS A 157 -5.60 -4.57 12.66
N ASN A 158 -5.68 -4.14 13.91
CA ASN A 158 -6.27 -2.83 14.24
C ASN A 158 -5.40 -1.69 13.72
N LEU A 159 -4.08 -1.86 13.79
CA LEU A 159 -3.13 -0.91 13.22
C LEU A 159 -3.25 -0.81 11.70
N ALA A 160 -3.38 -1.94 11.01
CA ALA A 160 -3.60 -1.96 9.56
C ALA A 160 -4.91 -1.27 9.16
N MET A 161 -5.99 -1.58 9.87
CA MET A 161 -7.30 -0.96 9.63
C MET A 161 -7.25 0.55 9.88
N GLY A 162 -6.71 0.99 11.02
CA GLY A 162 -6.56 2.41 11.37
C GLY A 162 -5.71 3.17 10.34
N LEU A 163 -4.59 2.58 9.91
CA LEU A 163 -3.74 3.19 8.90
C LEU A 163 -4.45 3.29 7.53
N SER A 164 -5.19 2.27 7.12
CA SER A 164 -5.97 2.30 5.87
C SER A 164 -7.04 3.38 5.90
N LEU A 165 -7.78 3.51 7.00
CA LEU A 165 -8.77 4.57 7.20
C LEU A 165 -8.13 5.96 7.16
N TYR A 166 -7.00 6.15 7.82
CA TYR A 166 -6.25 7.41 7.79
C TYR A 166 -5.81 7.77 6.38
N LEU A 167 -5.20 6.83 5.64
CA LEU A 167 -4.72 7.06 4.28
C LEU A 167 -5.85 7.39 3.29
N ASN A 168 -7.05 6.86 3.49
CA ASN A 168 -8.23 7.15 2.67
C ASN A 168 -9.01 8.39 3.15
N SER A 169 -8.55 9.05 4.22
CA SER A 169 -9.25 10.22 4.76
C SER A 169 -8.99 11.47 3.92
N SER A 170 -9.92 12.43 4.02
CA SER A 170 -9.76 13.75 3.41
C SER A 170 -8.56 14.53 3.94
N LEU A 171 -8.07 14.21 5.13
CA LEU A 171 -6.87 14.82 5.70
C LEU A 171 -5.63 14.57 4.84
N VAL A 172 -5.47 13.32 4.35
CA VAL A 172 -4.34 12.94 3.50
C VAL A 172 -4.46 13.54 2.10
N GLU A 173 -5.67 13.77 1.61
CA GLU A 173 -5.89 14.43 0.31
C GLU A 173 -5.51 15.93 0.33
N ILE A 174 -5.62 16.58 1.49
CA ILE A 174 -5.30 18.01 1.67
C ILE A 174 -3.81 18.21 1.96
N TYR A 175 -3.18 17.22 2.63
CA TYR A 175 -1.77 17.25 3.01
C TYR A 175 -0.82 16.97 1.83
#